data_43fe5969afe1a0d4e152ccc878ce36dc
#
_entry.id   43fe5969afe1a0d4e152ccc878ce36dc
#
_cell.length_a   1.000
_cell.length_b   1.000
_cell.length_c   1.000
_cell.angle_alpha   90.00
_cell.angle_beta   90.00
_cell.angle_gamma   90.00
#
_symmetry.space_group_name_H-M   'P 1'
#
loop_
_entity.id
_entity.type
_entity.pdbx_description
1 polymer ?
#
loop_
_entity_poly.entity_id
_entity_poly.type
_entity_poly.pdbx_seq_one_letter_code
_entity_poly.pdbx_strand_id
1 'polypeptide(L)'
;MQRARKFSVEIRTIRGIDPTISPMSTDSAAANKGRLPRDERRAQLLAAALEVFTQAGYHSAAMDEIADRAKVSKPVLYQHFPSKLDLYLAVLDLHIDSLVFDIQRAIASTSDNAARVLATVDAYFGFINREGEAFRLLFESDMSVEPQVRERLNRMTYDSAAALSAVISLDTGLTKEASMMLAVGLIGTAQTSARHWLERDGKLDRETAVELVSNLIWRGISGFPKAN
;
A
#
# COMPACT_ATOMS: atom_id res chain seq x y z
N MET A 1 2.10 21.69 38.10
CA MET A 1 3.38 22.44 38.12
C MET A 1 4.39 21.73 37.21
N GLN A 2 4.76 22.45 36.12
CA GLN A 2 6.05 22.48 35.43
C GLN A 2 6.50 21.18 34.67
N ARG A 3 6.96 21.20 33.45
CA ARG A 3 7.60 22.27 32.59
C ARG A 3 7.49 21.84 31.13
N ALA A 4 6.98 22.72 30.29
CA ALA A 4 7.17 22.65 28.85
C ALA A 4 8.63 23.03 28.51
N ARG A 5 9.35 22.20 27.75
CA ARG A 5 10.63 22.57 27.12
C ARG A 5 10.40 22.96 25.67
N LYS A 6 10.51 24.25 25.41
CA LYS A 6 10.64 24.83 24.08
C LYS A 6 12.04 24.50 23.54
N PHE A 7 12.10 23.91 22.36
CA PHE A 7 13.32 23.89 21.55
C PHE A 7 13.24 25.03 20.56
N SER A 8 14.08 26.08 20.79
CA SER A 8 14.35 27.14 19.83
C SER A 8 15.55 26.69 18.97
N VAL A 9 15.35 26.69 17.65
CA VAL A 9 16.43 26.50 16.69
C VAL A 9 16.94 27.87 16.28
N GLU A 10 18.18 28.18 16.64
CA GLU A 10 18.90 29.38 16.22
C GLU A 10 19.33 29.26 14.75
N ILE A 11 18.89 30.20 13.92
CA ILE A 11 19.36 30.38 12.56
C ILE A 11 20.61 31.27 12.62
N ARG A 12 21.77 30.70 12.37
CA ARG A 12 23.02 31.47 12.19
C ARG A 12 23.05 32.07 10.78
N THR A 13 23.00 33.39 10.73
CA THR A 13 23.26 34.20 9.55
C THR A 13 24.75 34.23 9.28
N ILE A 14 25.19 33.69 8.14
CA ILE A 14 26.55 33.87 7.64
C ILE A 14 26.53 35.03 6.63
N ARG A 15 27.18 36.14 7.02
CA ARG A 15 27.49 37.26 6.13
C ARG A 15 28.83 36.99 5.45
N GLY A 16 28.89 37.31 4.17
CA GLY A 16 30.15 37.63 3.47
C GLY A 16 30.41 36.84 2.20
N ILE A 17 29.89 37.29 1.06
CA ILE A 17 30.45 36.97 -0.26
C ILE A 17 30.53 38.27 -1.07
N ASP A 18 31.74 38.57 -1.56
CA ASP A 18 32.19 39.67 -2.36
C ASP A 18 31.61 39.64 -3.79
N PRO A 19 31.17 40.76 -4.38
CA PRO A 19 30.60 40.81 -5.71
C PRO A 19 31.63 41.22 -6.78
N THR A 20 32.46 40.29 -7.25
CA THR A 20 33.27 40.55 -8.47
C THR A 20 33.67 39.21 -9.13
N ILE A 21 32.82 38.65 -9.95
CA ILE A 21 33.25 37.72 -11.02
C ILE A 21 32.31 37.90 -12.23
N SER A 22 32.95 38.24 -13.36
CA SER A 22 32.43 38.46 -14.70
C SER A 22 31.63 37.27 -15.27
N PRO A 23 30.74 37.49 -16.27
CA PRO A 23 29.88 36.46 -16.82
C PRO A 23 30.67 35.53 -17.76
N MET A 24 30.85 34.29 -17.39
CA MET A 24 31.27 33.23 -18.29
C MET A 24 30.09 32.36 -18.69
N SER A 25 29.83 32.38 -19.98
CA SER A 25 29.19 31.36 -20.85
C SER A 25 27.92 30.65 -20.35
N THR A 26 26.80 31.19 -20.73
CA THR A 26 25.53 30.49 -20.93
C THR A 26 25.63 29.53 -22.13
N ASP A 27 26.08 28.30 -21.90
CA ASP A 27 25.86 27.26 -22.90
C ASP A 27 25.98 25.82 -22.29
N SER A 28 25.11 25.48 -21.31
CA SER A 28 24.95 24.12 -20.82
C SER A 28 23.56 23.83 -20.21
N ALA A 29 22.60 24.74 -20.34
CA ALA A 29 21.27 24.55 -19.75
C ALA A 29 20.20 24.01 -20.73
N ALA A 30 20.57 23.69 -21.97
CA ALA A 30 19.63 23.28 -23.01
C ALA A 30 19.53 21.75 -23.25
N ALA A 31 20.30 20.91 -22.56
CA ALA A 31 20.40 19.47 -22.85
C ALA A 31 19.61 18.54 -21.90
N ASN A 32 18.79 19.05 -20.94
CA ASN A 32 18.10 18.19 -19.98
C ASN A 32 16.56 18.36 -19.96
N LYS A 33 15.95 18.79 -21.05
CA LYS A 33 14.49 18.99 -21.16
C LYS A 33 13.69 17.74 -21.55
N GLY A 34 14.24 16.52 -21.46
CA GLY A 34 13.56 15.31 -21.94
C GLY A 34 13.70 14.03 -21.10
N ARG A 35 14.55 14.00 -20.08
CA ARG A 35 14.79 12.76 -19.35
C ARG A 35 14.19 12.85 -17.95
N LEU A 36 13.07 12.12 -17.73
CA LEU A 36 12.50 11.97 -16.38
C LEU A 36 13.56 11.43 -15.39
N PRO A 37 13.57 11.89 -14.15
CA PRO A 37 14.34 11.27 -13.08
C PRO A 37 14.10 9.76 -13.00
N ARG A 38 15.09 9.02 -12.50
CA ARG A 38 15.05 7.56 -12.47
C ARG A 38 13.81 7.03 -11.71
N ASP A 39 13.47 7.66 -10.59
CA ASP A 39 12.34 7.25 -9.75
C ASP A 39 10.99 7.55 -10.40
N GLU A 40 10.85 8.70 -11.05
CA GLU A 40 9.64 9.03 -11.83
C GLU A 40 9.46 8.07 -13.02
N ARG A 41 10.56 7.72 -13.69
CA ARG A 41 10.54 6.72 -14.77
C ARG A 41 10.14 5.35 -14.24
N ARG A 42 10.66 4.95 -13.07
CA ARG A 42 10.27 3.70 -12.42
C ARG A 42 8.78 3.68 -12.08
N ALA A 43 8.24 4.75 -11.51
CA ALA A 43 6.82 4.87 -11.21
C ALA A 43 5.94 4.79 -12.46
N GLN A 44 6.35 5.45 -13.56
CA GLN A 44 5.67 5.36 -14.87
C GLN A 44 5.62 3.92 -15.40
N LEU A 45 6.73 3.17 -15.29
CA LEU A 45 6.79 1.77 -15.70
C LEU A 45 5.91 0.87 -14.86
N LEU A 46 5.86 1.07 -13.54
CA LEU A 46 5.00 0.32 -12.63
C LEU A 46 3.52 0.56 -12.91
N ALA A 47 3.12 1.80 -13.17
CA ALA A 47 1.74 2.13 -13.52
C ALA A 47 1.30 1.45 -14.84
N ALA A 48 2.13 1.53 -15.90
CA ALA A 48 1.86 0.87 -17.16
C ALA A 48 1.81 -0.67 -17.02
N ALA A 49 2.68 -1.23 -16.17
CA ALA A 49 2.70 -2.66 -15.91
C ALA A 49 1.44 -3.13 -15.17
N LEU A 50 0.98 -2.37 -14.17
CA LEU A 50 -0.28 -2.67 -13.46
C LEU A 50 -1.44 -2.78 -14.45
N GLU A 51 -1.63 -1.79 -15.32
CA GLU A 51 -2.69 -1.80 -16.33
C GLU A 51 -2.61 -3.03 -17.25
N VAL A 52 -1.42 -3.35 -17.78
CA VAL A 52 -1.26 -4.50 -18.68
C VAL A 52 -1.47 -5.82 -17.96
N PHE A 53 -0.91 -5.99 -16.76
CA PHE A 53 -1.09 -7.22 -15.99
C PHE A 53 -2.56 -7.44 -15.55
N THR A 54 -3.28 -6.38 -15.25
CA THR A 54 -4.70 -6.47 -14.87
C THR A 54 -5.58 -6.82 -16.07
N GLN A 55 -5.27 -6.28 -17.26
CA GLN A 55 -6.06 -6.49 -18.47
C GLN A 55 -5.80 -7.85 -19.12
N ALA A 56 -4.54 -8.27 -19.20
CA ALA A 56 -4.13 -9.46 -19.95
C ALA A 56 -3.79 -10.67 -19.05
N GLY A 57 -3.63 -10.46 -17.74
CA GLY A 57 -3.04 -11.45 -16.84
C GLY A 57 -1.52 -11.54 -17.00
N TYR A 58 -0.84 -12.13 -16.00
CA TYR A 58 0.62 -12.23 -16.03
C TYR A 58 1.14 -12.98 -17.25
N HIS A 59 0.56 -14.14 -17.58
CA HIS A 59 1.09 -15.01 -18.61
C HIS A 59 1.03 -14.37 -20.01
N SER A 60 -0.10 -13.73 -20.34
CA SER A 60 -0.34 -13.11 -21.65
C SER A 60 0.29 -11.73 -21.82
N ALA A 61 0.56 -11.03 -20.71
CA ALA A 61 1.18 -9.71 -20.73
C ALA A 61 2.58 -9.76 -21.40
N ALA A 62 2.83 -8.85 -22.34
CA ALA A 62 4.09 -8.73 -23.04
C ALA A 62 4.90 -7.53 -22.53
N MET A 63 6.22 -7.69 -22.32
CA MET A 63 7.12 -6.59 -21.94
C MET A 63 7.11 -5.46 -22.97
N ASP A 64 6.91 -5.79 -24.25
CA ASP A 64 6.82 -4.82 -25.32
C ASP A 64 5.60 -3.92 -25.19
N GLU A 65 4.44 -4.49 -24.91
CA GLU A 65 3.22 -3.75 -24.65
C GLU A 65 3.35 -2.80 -23.45
N ILE A 66 4.01 -3.26 -22.38
CA ILE A 66 4.29 -2.41 -21.21
C ILE A 66 5.22 -1.25 -21.58
N ALA A 67 6.27 -1.49 -22.39
CA ALA A 67 7.18 -0.45 -22.86
C ALA A 67 6.43 0.60 -23.72
N ASP A 68 5.57 0.15 -24.64
CA ASP A 68 4.76 1.01 -25.50
C ASP A 68 3.77 1.84 -24.68
N ARG A 69 3.08 1.22 -23.72
CA ARG A 69 2.15 1.90 -22.80
C ARG A 69 2.86 2.95 -21.94
N ALA A 70 4.05 2.62 -21.45
CA ALA A 70 4.89 3.54 -20.70
C ALA A 70 5.61 4.58 -21.62
N LYS A 71 5.44 4.52 -22.94
CA LYS A 71 6.10 5.40 -23.92
C LYS A 71 7.63 5.43 -23.73
N VAL A 72 8.22 4.26 -23.53
CA VAL A 72 9.68 4.09 -23.42
C VAL A 72 10.17 3.04 -24.41
N SER A 73 11.47 3.08 -24.70
CA SER A 73 12.08 1.99 -25.49
C SER A 73 12.26 0.72 -24.62
N LYS A 74 12.18 -0.45 -25.26
CA LYS A 74 12.40 -1.76 -24.64
C LYS A 74 13.70 -1.83 -23.81
N PRO A 75 14.87 -1.34 -24.29
CA PRO A 75 16.08 -1.30 -23.47
C PRO A 75 15.92 -0.51 -22.17
N VAL A 76 15.16 0.58 -22.16
CA VAL A 76 14.91 1.37 -20.96
C VAL A 76 14.09 0.58 -19.94
N LEU A 77 13.06 -0.15 -20.38
CA LEU A 77 12.29 -1.04 -19.50
C LEU A 77 13.20 -2.10 -18.86
N TYR A 78 14.02 -2.79 -19.67
CA TYR A 78 14.91 -3.84 -19.16
C TYR A 78 16.05 -3.31 -18.27
N GLN A 79 16.44 -2.04 -18.40
CA GLN A 79 17.37 -1.39 -17.46
C GLN A 79 16.77 -1.22 -16.05
N HIS A 80 15.45 -1.07 -15.94
CA HIS A 80 14.75 -0.93 -14.66
C HIS A 80 14.30 -2.29 -14.10
N PHE A 81 13.89 -3.20 -14.96
CA PHE A 81 13.33 -4.51 -14.59
C PHE A 81 13.88 -5.59 -15.53
N PRO A 82 14.86 -6.38 -15.06
CA PRO A 82 15.54 -7.38 -15.90
C PRO A 82 14.62 -8.44 -16.49
N SER A 83 13.50 -8.76 -15.80
CA SER A 83 12.51 -9.74 -16.25
C SER A 83 11.07 -9.28 -16.03
N LYS A 84 10.12 -9.96 -16.67
CA LYS A 84 8.69 -9.76 -16.43
C LYS A 84 8.32 -10.08 -14.99
N LEU A 85 8.95 -11.08 -14.39
CA LEU A 85 8.71 -11.43 -12.98
C LEU A 85 9.21 -10.32 -12.04
N ASP A 86 10.41 -9.77 -12.27
CA ASP A 86 10.92 -8.66 -11.46
C ASP A 86 9.99 -7.44 -11.50
N LEU A 87 9.45 -7.14 -12.69
CA LEU A 87 8.49 -6.05 -12.86
C LEU A 87 7.18 -6.36 -12.12
N TYR A 88 6.64 -7.56 -12.25
CA TYR A 88 5.43 -8.00 -11.58
C TYR A 88 5.57 -7.93 -10.06
N LEU A 89 6.66 -8.47 -9.52
CA LEU A 89 6.96 -8.43 -8.09
C LEU A 89 7.12 -6.99 -7.58
N ALA A 90 7.70 -6.11 -8.37
CA ALA A 90 7.83 -4.69 -7.99
C ALA A 90 6.48 -3.96 -7.99
N VAL A 91 5.54 -4.32 -8.87
CA VAL A 91 4.15 -3.83 -8.82
C VAL A 91 3.45 -4.33 -7.56
N LEU A 92 3.59 -5.62 -7.23
CA LEU A 92 3.04 -6.19 -5.99
C LEU A 92 3.60 -5.47 -4.75
N ASP A 93 4.93 -5.34 -4.65
CA ASP A 93 5.59 -4.71 -3.51
C ASP A 93 5.07 -3.27 -3.29
N LEU A 94 4.92 -2.47 -4.36
CA LEU A 94 4.40 -1.10 -4.27
C LEU A 94 3.01 -1.06 -3.62
N HIS A 95 2.09 -1.92 -4.05
CA HIS A 95 0.70 -1.91 -3.58
C HIS A 95 0.55 -2.59 -2.22
N ILE A 96 1.36 -3.60 -1.92
CA ILE A 96 1.46 -4.22 -0.59
C ILE A 96 1.92 -3.18 0.43
N ASP A 97 2.99 -2.46 0.14
CA ASP A 97 3.54 -1.45 1.05
C ASP A 97 2.53 -0.31 1.30
N SER A 98 1.79 0.10 0.26
CA SER A 98 0.70 1.09 0.39
C SER A 98 -0.43 0.60 1.30
N LEU A 99 -0.91 -0.63 1.10
CA LEU A 99 -1.97 -1.22 1.92
C LEU A 99 -1.52 -1.40 3.38
N VAL A 100 -0.33 -1.96 3.61
CA VAL A 100 0.22 -2.15 4.97
C VAL A 100 0.37 -0.81 5.69
N PHE A 101 0.86 0.22 4.99
CA PHE A 101 0.96 1.57 5.55
C PHE A 101 -0.41 2.14 5.95
N ASP A 102 -1.43 2.02 5.09
CA ASP A 102 -2.79 2.49 5.39
C ASP A 102 -3.38 1.77 6.60
N ILE A 103 -3.17 0.46 6.72
CA ILE A 103 -3.61 -0.35 7.87
C ILE A 103 -2.90 0.09 9.15
N GLN A 104 -1.58 0.23 9.13
CA GLN A 104 -0.80 0.66 10.29
C GLN A 104 -1.22 2.06 10.75
N ARG A 105 -1.46 2.97 9.81
CA ARG A 105 -1.96 4.32 10.09
C ARG A 105 -3.36 4.27 10.71
N ALA A 106 -4.25 3.43 10.19
CA ALA A 106 -5.59 3.24 10.74
C ALA A 106 -5.54 2.71 12.18
N ILE A 107 -4.71 1.71 12.47
CA ILE A 107 -4.50 1.15 13.81
C ILE A 107 -3.98 2.22 14.78
N ALA A 108 -3.08 3.10 14.33
CA ALA A 108 -2.48 4.16 15.13
C ALA A 108 -3.36 5.41 15.30
N SER A 109 -4.45 5.54 14.54
CA SER A 109 -5.26 6.78 14.47
C SER A 109 -6.09 7.06 15.73
N THR A 110 -6.32 6.06 16.57
CA THR A 110 -7.17 6.16 17.78
C THR A 110 -6.71 5.22 18.87
N SER A 111 -7.02 5.54 20.10
CA SER A 111 -6.86 4.66 21.28
C SER A 111 -8.12 3.84 21.60
N ASP A 112 -9.27 4.17 21.00
CA ASP A 112 -10.50 3.40 21.15
C ASP A 112 -10.47 2.15 20.24
N ASN A 113 -10.64 0.97 20.82
CA ASN A 113 -10.49 -0.29 20.10
C ASN A 113 -11.63 -0.55 19.11
N ALA A 114 -12.86 -0.11 19.38
CA ALA A 114 -13.96 -0.26 18.43
C ALA A 114 -13.75 0.66 17.20
N ALA A 115 -13.33 1.90 17.44
CA ALA A 115 -12.97 2.84 16.39
C ALA A 115 -11.74 2.35 15.59
N ARG A 116 -10.77 1.69 16.25
CA ARG A 116 -9.60 1.09 15.60
C ARG A 116 -9.98 -0.04 14.65
N VAL A 117 -10.91 -0.91 15.06
CA VAL A 117 -11.47 -1.96 14.19
C VAL A 117 -12.14 -1.33 12.97
N LEU A 118 -13.02 -0.34 13.19
CA LEU A 118 -13.69 0.36 12.11
C LEU A 118 -12.69 1.00 11.12
N ALA A 119 -11.70 1.73 11.63
CA ALA A 119 -10.68 2.37 10.80
C ALA A 119 -9.83 1.36 9.99
N THR A 120 -9.52 0.20 10.59
CA THR A 120 -8.75 -0.86 9.92
C THR A 120 -9.56 -1.52 8.80
N VAL A 121 -10.83 -1.83 9.04
CA VAL A 121 -11.73 -2.36 8.00
C VAL A 121 -11.93 -1.32 6.90
N ASP A 122 -12.15 -0.06 7.26
CA ASP A 122 -12.30 1.04 6.32
C ASP A 122 -11.06 1.23 5.43
N ALA A 123 -9.86 1.03 5.97
CA ALA A 123 -8.61 1.08 5.20
C ALA A 123 -8.56 -0.01 4.11
N TYR A 124 -8.98 -1.25 4.39
CA TYR A 124 -9.08 -2.31 3.38
C TYR A 124 -10.08 -1.97 2.27
N PHE A 125 -11.30 -1.58 2.62
CA PHE A 125 -12.32 -1.22 1.64
C PHE A 125 -11.95 0.05 0.87
N GLY A 126 -11.29 1.01 1.55
CA GLY A 126 -10.76 2.21 0.94
C GLY A 126 -9.67 1.92 -0.10
N PHE A 127 -8.77 0.98 0.20
CA PHE A 127 -7.75 0.53 -0.75
C PHE A 127 -8.39 -0.07 -2.01
N ILE A 128 -9.37 -0.95 -1.86
CA ILE A 128 -10.11 -1.54 -3.00
C ILE A 128 -10.79 -0.46 -3.84
N ASN A 129 -11.43 0.50 -3.21
CA ASN A 129 -12.14 1.56 -3.91
C ASN A 129 -11.20 2.49 -4.70
N ARG A 130 -9.99 2.72 -4.21
CA ARG A 130 -8.98 3.53 -4.89
C ARG A 130 -8.17 2.74 -5.92
N GLU A 131 -7.85 1.51 -5.62
CA GLU A 131 -6.87 0.70 -6.33
C GLU A 131 -7.41 -0.72 -6.64
N GLY A 132 -8.65 -0.81 -7.14
CA GLY A 132 -9.31 -2.08 -7.42
C GLY A 132 -8.52 -2.98 -8.39
N GLU A 133 -7.81 -2.40 -9.36
CA GLU A 133 -6.92 -3.16 -10.26
C GLU A 133 -5.75 -3.79 -9.52
N ALA A 134 -5.10 -3.02 -8.63
CA ALA A 134 -4.02 -3.54 -7.80
C ALA A 134 -4.52 -4.62 -6.85
N PHE A 135 -5.72 -4.45 -6.28
CA PHE A 135 -6.33 -5.46 -5.42
C PHE A 135 -6.58 -6.78 -6.17
N ARG A 136 -7.11 -6.72 -7.40
CA ARG A 136 -7.28 -7.91 -8.25
C ARG A 136 -5.95 -8.59 -8.54
N LEU A 137 -4.92 -7.81 -8.82
CA LEU A 137 -3.58 -8.34 -9.03
C LEU A 137 -3.04 -9.08 -7.80
N LEU A 138 -3.28 -8.54 -6.60
CA LEU A 138 -2.82 -9.12 -5.34
C LEU A 138 -3.60 -10.40 -4.96
N PHE A 139 -4.91 -10.44 -5.19
CA PHE A 139 -5.78 -11.46 -4.57
C PHE A 139 -6.50 -12.38 -5.55
N GLU A 140 -6.59 -12.02 -6.83
CA GLU A 140 -7.30 -12.79 -7.86
C GLU A 140 -6.35 -13.36 -8.94
N SER A 141 -5.05 -13.05 -8.86
CA SER A 141 -4.07 -13.49 -9.84
C SER A 141 -3.79 -15.00 -9.72
N ASP A 142 -3.66 -15.66 -10.88
CA ASP A 142 -3.16 -17.03 -11.02
C ASP A 142 -1.70 -17.19 -10.57
N MET A 143 -0.98 -16.08 -10.39
CA MET A 143 0.39 -16.06 -9.89
C MET A 143 0.53 -16.33 -8.40
N SER A 144 -0.55 -16.50 -7.65
CA SER A 144 -0.52 -16.82 -6.22
C SER A 144 0.19 -18.15 -5.88
N VAL A 145 0.35 -19.04 -6.86
CA VAL A 145 1.10 -20.30 -6.74
C VAL A 145 2.62 -20.09 -6.86
N GLU A 146 3.05 -18.99 -7.48
CA GLU A 146 4.48 -18.64 -7.60
C GLU A 146 5.09 -18.40 -6.20
N PRO A 147 6.19 -19.08 -5.83
CA PRO A 147 6.74 -19.00 -4.47
C PRO A 147 7.05 -17.57 -4.01
N GLN A 148 7.63 -16.74 -4.89
CA GLN A 148 7.99 -15.36 -4.58
C GLN A 148 6.77 -14.45 -4.39
N VAL A 149 5.68 -14.70 -5.10
CA VAL A 149 4.39 -13.99 -4.94
C VAL A 149 3.76 -14.39 -3.61
N ARG A 150 3.68 -15.69 -3.34
CA ARG A 150 3.12 -16.20 -2.08
C ARG A 150 3.85 -15.68 -0.85
N GLU A 151 5.18 -15.60 -0.90
CA GLU A 151 6.00 -15.03 0.18
C GLU A 151 5.62 -13.58 0.47
N ARG A 152 5.41 -12.76 -0.57
CA ARG A 152 5.00 -11.36 -0.43
C ARG A 152 3.59 -11.20 0.16
N LEU A 153 2.65 -12.01 -0.29
CA LEU A 153 1.29 -12.02 0.26
C LEU A 153 1.26 -12.46 1.73
N ASN A 154 2.07 -13.46 2.09
CA ASN A 154 2.22 -13.88 3.48
C ASN A 154 2.86 -12.78 4.34
N ARG A 155 3.91 -12.12 3.84
CA ARG A 155 4.54 -10.97 4.50
C ARG A 155 3.54 -9.84 4.72
N MET A 156 2.75 -9.49 3.71
CA MET A 156 1.69 -8.47 3.82
C MET A 156 0.72 -8.78 4.97
N THR A 157 0.23 -10.02 5.03
CA THR A 157 -0.68 -10.45 6.09
C THR A 157 -0.01 -10.36 7.46
N TYR A 158 1.26 -10.82 7.57
CA TYR A 158 2.03 -10.77 8.80
C TYR A 158 2.30 -9.34 9.27
N ASP A 159 2.75 -8.45 8.37
CA ASP A 159 3.09 -7.07 8.70
C ASP A 159 1.84 -6.27 9.13
N SER A 160 0.70 -6.52 8.48
CA SER A 160 -0.59 -5.95 8.88
C SER A 160 -1.02 -6.46 10.27
N ALA A 161 -0.89 -7.76 10.51
CA ALA A 161 -1.25 -8.38 11.78
C ALA A 161 -0.30 -7.99 12.93
N ALA A 162 0.97 -7.76 12.66
CA ALA A 162 1.96 -7.43 13.68
C ALA A 162 1.62 -6.13 14.43
N ALA A 163 1.18 -5.09 13.72
CA ALA A 163 0.74 -3.83 14.32
C ALA A 163 -0.47 -4.03 15.24
N LEU A 164 -1.45 -4.81 14.80
CA LEU A 164 -2.66 -5.12 15.58
C LEU A 164 -2.34 -6.03 16.78
N SER A 165 -1.47 -7.02 16.59
CA SER A 165 -1.01 -7.94 17.65
C SER A 165 -0.35 -7.19 18.81
N ALA A 166 0.45 -6.17 18.52
CA ALA A 166 1.07 -5.34 19.56
C ALA A 166 0.02 -4.64 20.43
N VAL A 167 -1.04 -4.11 19.82
CA VAL A 167 -2.16 -3.48 20.55
C VAL A 167 -2.91 -4.51 21.39
N ILE A 168 -3.28 -5.66 20.81
CA ILE A 168 -3.99 -6.73 21.53
C ILE A 168 -3.17 -7.20 22.73
N SER A 169 -1.87 -7.43 22.57
CA SER A 169 -1.00 -7.87 23.67
C SER A 169 -0.94 -6.84 24.79
N LEU A 170 -0.84 -5.54 24.46
CA LEU A 170 -0.79 -4.46 25.44
C LEU A 170 -2.10 -4.34 26.23
N ASP A 171 -3.24 -4.43 25.55
CA ASP A 171 -4.55 -4.18 26.15
C ASP A 171 -5.09 -5.39 26.93
N THR A 172 -4.70 -6.61 26.55
CA THR A 172 -5.25 -7.85 27.13
C THR A 172 -4.29 -8.61 28.03
N GLY A 173 -2.98 -8.32 27.93
CA GLY A 173 -1.94 -9.09 28.61
C GLY A 173 -1.71 -10.49 28.02
N LEU A 174 -2.28 -10.80 26.85
CA LEU A 174 -2.06 -12.07 26.17
C LEU A 174 -0.60 -12.20 25.68
N THR A 175 -0.14 -13.46 25.56
CA THR A 175 1.18 -13.73 24.98
C THR A 175 1.26 -13.21 23.55
N LYS A 176 2.49 -12.98 23.07
CA LYS A 176 2.73 -12.54 21.71
C LYS A 176 2.13 -13.49 20.66
N GLU A 177 2.24 -14.79 20.88
CA GLU A 177 1.71 -15.84 20.01
C GLU A 177 0.19 -15.81 19.95
N ALA A 178 -0.48 -15.69 21.11
CA ALA A 178 -1.93 -15.61 21.21
C ALA A 178 -2.45 -14.32 20.55
N SER A 179 -1.80 -13.19 20.80
CA SER A 179 -2.16 -11.90 20.20
C SER A 179 -1.98 -11.92 18.67
N MET A 180 -0.91 -12.54 18.16
CA MET A 180 -0.68 -12.71 16.73
C MET A 180 -1.76 -13.58 16.08
N MET A 181 -2.12 -14.71 16.71
CA MET A 181 -3.20 -15.58 16.22
C MET A 181 -4.52 -14.82 16.06
N LEU A 182 -4.91 -14.01 17.06
CA LEU A 182 -6.10 -13.17 16.99
C LEU A 182 -5.97 -12.12 15.89
N ALA A 183 -4.83 -11.43 15.81
CA ALA A 183 -4.59 -10.39 14.82
C ALA A 183 -4.69 -10.93 13.38
N VAL A 184 -4.09 -12.08 13.10
CA VAL A 184 -4.19 -12.74 11.77
C VAL A 184 -5.64 -13.08 11.44
N GLY A 185 -6.41 -13.59 12.40
CA GLY A 185 -7.84 -13.88 12.21
C GLY A 185 -8.67 -12.62 11.88
N LEU A 186 -8.43 -11.52 12.59
CA LEU A 186 -9.13 -10.26 12.38
C LEU A 186 -8.77 -9.62 11.02
N ILE A 187 -7.47 -9.59 10.67
CA ILE A 187 -6.99 -9.11 9.37
C ILE A 187 -7.54 -9.98 8.24
N GLY A 188 -7.50 -11.31 8.39
CA GLY A 188 -8.06 -12.25 7.41
C GLY A 188 -9.56 -12.07 7.19
N THR A 189 -10.31 -11.77 8.24
CA THR A 189 -11.76 -11.46 8.13
C THR A 189 -11.99 -10.21 7.31
N ALA A 190 -11.28 -9.11 7.61
CA ALA A 190 -11.39 -7.86 6.86
C ALA A 190 -11.01 -8.07 5.38
N GLN A 191 -9.89 -8.75 5.11
CA GLN A 191 -9.38 -9.03 3.76
C GLN A 191 -10.36 -9.88 2.95
N THR A 192 -10.86 -10.98 3.52
CA THR A 192 -11.78 -11.89 2.81
C THR A 192 -13.11 -11.22 2.52
N SER A 193 -13.64 -10.46 3.49
CA SER A 193 -14.89 -9.72 3.30
C SER A 193 -14.76 -8.63 2.23
N ALA A 194 -13.66 -7.90 2.22
CA ALA A 194 -13.39 -6.86 1.26
C ALA A 194 -13.23 -7.43 -0.17
N ARG A 195 -12.56 -8.59 -0.31
CA ARG A 195 -12.48 -9.31 -1.58
C ARG A 195 -13.87 -9.74 -2.08
N HIS A 196 -14.67 -10.37 -1.22
CA HIS A 196 -16.02 -10.77 -1.58
C HIS A 196 -16.90 -9.60 -2.01
N TRP A 197 -16.76 -8.44 -1.34
CA TRP A 197 -17.47 -7.22 -1.70
C TRP A 197 -17.11 -6.73 -3.11
N LEU A 198 -15.83 -6.76 -3.49
CA LEU A 198 -15.37 -6.39 -4.82
C LEU A 198 -15.91 -7.35 -5.89
N GLU A 199 -15.84 -8.68 -5.66
CA GLU A 199 -16.34 -9.72 -6.58
C GLU A 199 -17.84 -9.59 -6.90
N ARG A 200 -18.60 -8.94 -6.04
CA ARG A 200 -20.05 -8.70 -6.18
C ARG A 200 -20.39 -7.33 -6.76
N ASP A 201 -19.43 -6.65 -7.39
CA ASP A 201 -19.59 -5.32 -8.01
C ASP A 201 -20.21 -4.27 -7.07
N GLY A 202 -19.92 -4.37 -5.77
CA GLY A 202 -20.40 -3.40 -4.78
C GLY A 202 -21.93 -3.33 -4.65
N LYS A 203 -22.66 -4.44 -4.80
CA LYS A 203 -24.12 -4.50 -4.61
C LYS A 203 -24.57 -3.94 -3.26
N LEU A 204 -23.71 -4.05 -2.25
CA LEU A 204 -23.83 -3.39 -0.97
C LEU A 204 -22.96 -2.13 -1.02
N ASP A 205 -23.49 -0.98 -0.59
CA ASP A 205 -22.68 0.23 -0.51
C ASP A 205 -21.51 0.04 0.47
N ARG A 206 -20.44 0.80 0.23
CA ARG A 206 -19.18 0.64 0.97
C ARG A 206 -19.35 0.88 2.47
N GLU A 207 -20.12 1.91 2.85
CA GLU A 207 -20.31 2.30 4.24
C GLU A 207 -21.01 1.18 5.01
N THR A 208 -22.09 0.66 4.49
CA THR A 208 -22.82 -0.51 5.05
C THR A 208 -21.92 -1.74 5.13
N ALA A 209 -21.12 -2.03 4.10
CA ALA A 209 -20.22 -3.17 4.11
C ALA A 209 -19.14 -3.04 5.19
N VAL A 210 -18.54 -1.87 5.35
CA VAL A 210 -17.55 -1.57 6.39
C VAL A 210 -18.16 -1.70 7.78
N GLU A 211 -19.37 -1.16 7.99
CA GLU A 211 -20.08 -1.25 9.27
C GLU A 211 -20.38 -2.71 9.66
N LEU A 212 -20.92 -3.50 8.74
CA LEU A 212 -21.23 -4.92 8.97
C LEU A 212 -19.98 -5.72 9.36
N VAL A 213 -18.89 -5.57 8.60
CA VAL A 213 -17.65 -6.29 8.87
C VAL A 213 -17.01 -5.84 10.18
N SER A 214 -17.04 -4.54 10.47
CA SER A 214 -16.53 -3.98 11.72
C SER A 214 -17.31 -4.48 12.93
N ASN A 215 -18.65 -4.54 12.83
CA ASN A 215 -19.50 -5.10 13.88
C ASN A 215 -19.26 -6.60 14.08
N LEU A 216 -19.08 -7.37 12.99
CA LEU A 216 -18.72 -8.79 13.06
C LEU A 216 -17.38 -8.97 13.80
N ILE A 217 -16.38 -8.20 13.47
CA ILE A 217 -15.05 -8.28 14.10
C ILE A 217 -15.11 -7.89 15.57
N TRP A 218 -15.81 -6.80 15.90
CA TRP A 218 -15.83 -6.24 17.25
C TRP A 218 -16.76 -7.01 18.22
N ARG A 219 -17.93 -7.43 17.74
CA ARG A 219 -19.00 -8.03 18.57
C ARG A 219 -19.22 -9.51 18.33
N GLY A 220 -18.64 -10.05 17.26
CA GLY A 220 -18.96 -11.39 16.78
C GLY A 220 -20.41 -11.49 16.24
N ILE A 221 -20.81 -12.68 15.84
CA ILE A 221 -22.15 -12.94 15.24
C ILE A 221 -23.29 -12.67 16.24
N SER A 222 -23.02 -12.76 17.56
CA SER A 222 -24.00 -12.49 18.61
C SER A 222 -24.43 -11.02 18.68
N GLY A 223 -23.65 -10.11 18.06
CA GLY A 223 -23.96 -8.68 17.98
C GLY A 223 -25.06 -8.33 16.97
N PHE A 224 -25.51 -9.29 16.15
CA PHE A 224 -26.55 -9.05 15.14
C PHE A 224 -27.92 -9.44 15.68
N PRO A 225 -29.01 -8.68 15.36
CA PRO A 225 -30.36 -8.99 15.80
C PRO A 225 -30.82 -10.33 15.20
N LYS A 226 -31.57 -11.08 15.99
CA LYS A 226 -32.28 -12.28 15.48
C LYS A 226 -33.44 -11.83 14.61
N ALA A 227 -33.63 -12.50 13.47
CA ALA A 227 -34.88 -12.35 12.71
C ALA A 227 -36.04 -12.87 13.56
N ASN A 228 -37.12 -12.10 13.68
CA ASN A 228 -38.34 -12.49 14.32
C ASN A 228 -39.12 -13.46 13.44
#